data_b90d52c0603b3c21c58660bc74adc8d3
#
_entry.id   b90d52c0603b3c21c58660bc74adc8d3
#
_cell.length_a   1.000
_cell.length_b   1.000
_cell.length_c   1.000
_cell.angle_alpha   90.00
_cell.angle_beta   90.00
_cell.angle_gamma   90.00
#
_symmetry.space_group_name_H-M   'P 1'
#
loop_
_entity.id
_entity.type
_entity.pdbx_description
1 polymer ?
#
loop_
_entity_poly.entity_id
_entity_poly.type
_entity_poly.pdbx_seq_one_letter_code
_entity_poly.pdbx_strand_id
1 'polypeptide(L)'
;FGEWEIPESLQDTGGPDSNESKGQDGMGSGEGGGSSRDPLVSILESAGPLITSAGSTVANLTAVIGGKPIALYFSGHWCGPCRQFTPLLKEFYTSIKREGKPFELVFVSHDRSQQEFAEYFATMPWHAVPFSPQGRAAAQRLVQKYKVSGVPTLVLFRDLETAEIITREGRELVQQDPRGEAHPWLEGVEGPP
;
A
#
# COMPACT_ATOMS: atom_id res chain seq x y z
N PHE A 1 -11.64 13.55 9.92
CA PHE A 1 -10.46 13.56 9.03
C PHE A 1 -9.27 13.92 9.91
N GLY A 2 -8.37 12.96 10.17
CA GLY A 2 -7.11 13.24 10.85
C GLY A 2 -6.05 13.44 9.78
N GLU A 3 -5.56 14.68 9.62
CA GLU A 3 -4.38 14.97 8.83
C GLU A 3 -3.18 14.33 9.52
N TRP A 4 -2.38 13.61 8.75
CA TRP A 4 -1.13 13.03 9.20
C TRP A 4 0.01 13.97 8.84
N GLU A 5 0.65 14.55 9.86
CA GLU A 5 1.87 15.34 9.69
C GLU A 5 3.10 14.44 9.83
N ILE A 6 4.07 14.62 8.92
CA ILE A 6 5.36 13.93 8.97
C ILE A 6 6.12 14.48 10.17
N PRO A 7 6.57 13.64 11.12
CA PRO A 7 7.40 14.11 12.22
C PRO A 7 8.67 14.82 11.73
N GLU A 8 9.00 15.98 12.29
CA GLU A 8 10.16 16.82 11.93
C GLU A 8 11.52 16.07 11.99
N SER A 9 11.61 14.99 12.76
CA SER A 9 12.82 14.18 12.88
C SER A 9 13.22 13.41 11.61
N LEU A 10 12.42 13.50 10.54
CA LEU A 10 12.67 12.84 9.24
C LEU A 10 12.84 13.85 8.10
N GLN A 11 12.96 15.14 8.41
CA GLN A 11 13.35 16.15 7.43
C GLN A 11 14.86 16.13 7.28
N ASP A 12 15.32 15.78 6.08
CA ASP A 12 16.72 15.74 5.70
C ASP A 12 17.35 17.14 5.82
N THR A 13 18.23 17.34 6.84
CA THR A 13 19.05 18.52 6.97
C THR A 13 20.31 18.34 6.13
N GLY A 14 20.22 18.67 4.84
CA GLY A 14 21.40 18.80 3.98
C GLY A 14 22.30 19.93 4.46
N GLY A 15 23.50 19.62 4.90
CA GLY A 15 24.59 20.55 5.14
C GLY A 15 25.78 20.20 4.22
N PRO A 16 26.52 21.19 3.73
CA PRO A 16 27.43 21.04 2.62
C PRO A 16 28.85 20.66 3.07
N ASP A 17 29.53 19.82 2.30
CA ASP A 17 30.98 19.96 2.25
C ASP A 17 31.55 19.52 0.89
N SER A 18 32.29 20.47 0.37
CA SER A 18 33.10 20.51 -0.80
C SER A 18 34.28 19.53 -0.74
N ASN A 19 34.60 18.84 -1.83
CA ASN A 19 35.98 18.76 -2.32
C ASN A 19 36.06 18.42 -3.80
N GLU A 20 36.81 19.24 -4.53
CA GLU A 20 37.17 19.07 -5.93
C GLU A 20 38.21 17.96 -6.12
N SER A 21 38.09 17.17 -7.18
CA SER A 21 39.24 16.85 -8.04
C SER A 21 38.81 16.31 -9.42
N LYS A 22 39.48 16.84 -10.43
CA LYS A 22 39.34 16.69 -11.87
C LYS A 22 39.64 15.28 -12.38
N GLY A 23 38.99 14.91 -13.53
CA GLY A 23 39.51 13.86 -14.43
C GLY A 23 38.47 13.36 -15.45
N GLN A 24 38.41 14.00 -16.56
CA GLN A 24 38.22 13.70 -17.98
C GLN A 24 37.51 12.42 -18.49
N ASP A 25 36.55 12.70 -19.36
CA ASP A 25 36.19 12.11 -20.66
C ASP A 25 35.55 10.72 -20.72
N GLY A 26 34.32 10.70 -21.22
CA GLY A 26 33.63 9.53 -21.74
C GLY A 26 32.22 9.89 -22.20
N MET A 27 32.07 10.22 -23.51
CA MET A 27 30.79 10.43 -24.17
C MET A 27 29.89 9.19 -24.04
N GLY A 28 28.65 9.38 -23.64
CA GLY A 28 27.58 8.37 -23.70
C GLY A 28 26.24 9.08 -23.62
N SER A 29 25.68 9.43 -24.75
CA SER A 29 24.35 10.00 -24.92
C SER A 29 23.29 9.01 -24.39
N GLY A 30 22.46 9.44 -23.49
CA GLY A 30 21.33 8.68 -22.98
C GLY A 30 20.38 9.62 -22.25
N GLU A 31 19.60 10.38 -23.01
CA GLU A 31 18.47 11.11 -22.48
C GLU A 31 17.45 10.12 -21.92
N GLY A 32 17.16 10.25 -20.66
CA GLY A 32 16.11 9.50 -20.00
C GLY A 32 15.74 10.18 -18.70
N GLY A 33 14.85 11.19 -18.75
CA GLY A 33 14.20 11.75 -17.59
C GLY A 33 13.46 10.66 -16.83
N GLY A 34 14.16 9.91 -15.97
CA GLY A 34 13.63 8.86 -15.12
C GLY A 34 12.97 9.45 -13.91
N SER A 35 11.67 9.78 -13.98
CA SER A 35 10.82 9.71 -12.82
C SER A 35 11.05 8.32 -12.20
N SER A 36 11.56 8.26 -10.98
CA SER A 36 11.84 7.02 -10.25
C SER A 36 10.56 6.19 -10.14
N ARG A 37 10.35 5.30 -11.11
CA ARG A 37 9.23 4.36 -11.15
C ARG A 37 9.69 3.07 -10.48
N ASP A 38 9.89 3.12 -9.17
CA ASP A 38 9.95 1.86 -8.46
C ASP A 38 8.59 1.17 -8.61
N PRO A 39 8.52 0.01 -9.27
CA PRO A 39 7.26 -0.70 -9.39
C PRO A 39 6.71 -1.04 -8.00
N LEU A 40 5.39 -1.20 -7.88
CA LEU A 40 4.74 -1.56 -6.61
C LEU A 40 5.39 -2.80 -5.99
N VAL A 41 5.70 -3.79 -6.82
CA VAL A 41 6.38 -5.02 -6.40
C VAL A 41 7.71 -4.73 -5.70
N SER A 42 8.56 -3.88 -6.27
CA SER A 42 9.87 -3.54 -5.68
C SER A 42 9.74 -2.82 -4.33
N ILE A 43 8.74 -1.97 -4.16
CA ILE A 43 8.51 -1.30 -2.89
C ILE A 43 8.06 -2.31 -1.83
N LEU A 44 7.13 -3.21 -2.16
CA LEU A 44 6.66 -4.24 -1.23
C LEU A 44 7.77 -5.23 -0.88
N GLU A 45 8.59 -5.65 -1.84
CA GLU A 45 9.75 -6.52 -1.58
C GLU A 45 10.80 -5.85 -0.68
N SER A 46 11.02 -4.55 -0.84
CA SER A 46 11.95 -3.79 0.03
C SER A 46 11.49 -3.72 1.50
N ALA A 47 10.22 -3.97 1.76
CA ALA A 47 9.66 -4.03 3.11
C ALA A 47 10.07 -5.30 3.88
N GLY A 48 10.60 -6.29 3.18
CA GLY A 48 10.71 -7.67 3.65
C GLY A 48 9.43 -8.49 3.34
N PRO A 49 9.42 -9.78 3.70
CA PRO A 49 8.29 -10.64 3.41
C PRO A 49 7.01 -10.12 4.08
N LEU A 50 5.91 -10.07 3.31
CA LEU A 50 4.60 -9.76 3.88
C LEU A 50 4.24 -10.80 4.95
N ILE A 51 3.45 -10.37 5.92
CA ILE A 51 3.02 -11.22 7.03
C ILE A 51 1.51 -11.44 7.00
N THR A 52 1.07 -12.57 7.54
CA THR A 52 -0.34 -12.87 7.85
C THR A 52 -0.64 -12.57 9.31
N SER A 53 -1.91 -12.41 9.67
CA SER A 53 -2.32 -12.22 11.06
C SER A 53 -2.00 -13.44 11.95
N ALA A 54 -1.79 -14.61 11.37
CA ALA A 54 -1.32 -15.81 12.06
C ALA A 54 0.21 -15.84 12.29
N GLY A 55 0.93 -14.77 11.86
CA GLY A 55 2.39 -14.66 12.01
C GLY A 55 3.22 -15.39 10.95
N SER A 56 2.59 -15.99 9.95
CA SER A 56 3.30 -16.59 8.81
C SER A 56 3.81 -15.52 7.86
N THR A 57 4.91 -15.80 7.18
CA THR A 57 5.52 -14.92 6.18
C THR A 57 5.27 -15.41 4.75
N VAL A 58 5.12 -14.47 3.82
CA VAL A 58 5.01 -14.74 2.38
C VAL A 58 6.39 -14.61 1.75
N ALA A 59 7.02 -15.74 1.47
CA ALA A 59 8.39 -15.77 0.92
C ALA A 59 8.45 -15.31 -0.55
N ASN A 60 7.39 -15.53 -1.32
CA ASN A 60 7.31 -15.14 -2.74
C ASN A 60 6.03 -14.33 -2.97
N LEU A 61 6.21 -13.01 -3.04
CA LEU A 61 5.11 -12.07 -3.22
C LEU A 61 4.34 -12.33 -4.52
N THR A 62 5.04 -12.46 -5.63
CA THR A 62 4.44 -12.66 -6.95
C THR A 62 3.67 -13.97 -7.04
N ALA A 63 4.16 -15.04 -6.40
CA ALA A 63 3.43 -16.32 -6.39
C ALA A 63 2.10 -16.26 -5.65
N VAL A 64 1.99 -15.40 -4.64
CA VAL A 64 0.76 -15.27 -3.81
C VAL A 64 -0.20 -14.22 -4.38
N ILE A 65 0.33 -13.09 -4.85
CA ILE A 65 -0.46 -11.91 -5.23
C ILE A 65 -0.46 -11.69 -6.75
N GLY A 66 0.58 -12.11 -7.47
CA GLY A 66 0.76 -11.82 -8.90
C GLY A 66 -0.44 -12.20 -9.77
N GLY A 67 -0.68 -11.38 -10.79
CA GLY A 67 -1.77 -11.56 -11.75
C GLY A 67 -3.18 -11.39 -11.20
N LYS A 68 -3.32 -10.88 -9.97
CA LYS A 68 -4.62 -10.65 -9.32
C LYS A 68 -4.83 -9.16 -9.06
N PRO A 69 -6.08 -8.68 -9.08
CA PRO A 69 -6.39 -7.37 -8.51
C PRO A 69 -5.92 -7.30 -7.05
N ILE A 70 -5.28 -6.18 -6.71
CA ILE A 70 -4.72 -5.95 -5.38
C ILE A 70 -5.19 -4.60 -4.85
N ALA A 71 -5.42 -4.53 -3.54
CA ALA A 71 -5.65 -3.27 -2.84
C ALA A 71 -4.58 -3.01 -1.78
N LEU A 72 -4.17 -1.75 -1.66
CA LEU A 72 -3.41 -1.26 -0.52
C LEU A 72 -4.37 -0.55 0.44
N TYR A 73 -4.42 -1.03 1.67
CA TYR A 73 -5.24 -0.47 2.74
C TYR A 73 -4.37 0.30 3.73
N PHE A 74 -4.40 1.63 3.64
CA PHE A 74 -3.72 2.53 4.55
C PHE A 74 -4.63 2.83 5.74
N SER A 75 -4.19 2.47 6.93
CA SER A 75 -5.03 2.54 8.12
C SER A 75 -4.21 2.52 9.41
N GLY A 76 -4.83 2.83 10.55
CA GLY A 76 -4.18 2.77 11.86
C GLY A 76 -5.19 2.53 12.98
N HIS A 77 -4.76 1.83 14.04
CA HIS A 77 -5.56 1.49 15.21
C HIS A 77 -6.12 2.73 15.95
N TRP A 78 -5.32 3.79 16.03
CA TRP A 78 -5.68 5.06 16.67
C TRP A 78 -6.79 5.82 15.93
N CYS A 79 -7.04 5.50 14.66
CA CYS A 79 -8.00 6.19 13.80
C CYS A 79 -9.41 5.64 13.98
N GLY A 80 -10.32 6.43 14.52
CA GLY A 80 -11.73 6.06 14.74
C GLY A 80 -12.46 5.63 13.46
N PRO A 81 -12.46 6.44 12.38
CA PRO A 81 -13.05 6.05 11.08
C PRO A 81 -12.44 4.78 10.49
N CYS A 82 -11.15 4.54 10.72
CA CYS A 82 -10.48 3.31 10.28
C CYS A 82 -11.08 2.08 10.94
N ARG A 83 -11.27 2.12 12.26
CA ARG A 83 -11.86 1.01 13.02
C ARG A 83 -13.33 0.75 12.64
N GLN A 84 -14.04 1.75 12.15
CA GLN A 84 -15.40 1.59 11.63
C GLN A 84 -15.41 0.95 10.24
N PHE A 85 -14.44 1.30 9.38
CA PHE A 85 -14.37 0.80 8.02
C PHE A 85 -13.78 -0.63 7.93
N THR A 86 -12.82 -0.99 8.78
CA THR A 86 -12.15 -2.31 8.75
C THR A 86 -13.12 -3.50 8.80
N PRO A 87 -14.18 -3.51 9.64
CA PRO A 87 -15.17 -4.59 9.63
C PRO A 87 -15.91 -4.73 8.28
N LEU A 88 -16.28 -3.62 7.66
CA LEU A 88 -16.93 -3.60 6.34
C LEU A 88 -16.00 -4.16 5.26
N LEU A 89 -14.74 -3.73 5.27
CA LEU A 89 -13.72 -4.24 4.35
C LEU A 89 -13.46 -5.73 4.56
N LYS A 90 -13.53 -6.20 5.81
CA LYS A 90 -13.39 -7.63 6.13
C LYS A 90 -14.56 -8.45 5.60
N GLU A 91 -15.79 -7.96 5.73
CA GLU A 91 -16.98 -8.62 5.16
C GLU A 91 -16.86 -8.71 3.65
N PHE A 92 -16.55 -7.62 2.99
CA PHE A 92 -16.29 -7.56 1.55
C PHE A 92 -15.21 -8.57 1.13
N TYR A 93 -14.03 -8.52 1.73
CA TYR A 93 -12.91 -9.42 1.40
C TYR A 93 -13.30 -10.89 1.58
N THR A 94 -13.97 -11.23 2.68
CA THR A 94 -14.40 -12.59 2.97
C THR A 94 -15.44 -13.07 1.96
N SER A 95 -16.36 -12.19 1.54
CA SER A 95 -17.38 -12.52 0.54
C SER A 95 -16.75 -12.86 -0.81
N ILE A 96 -15.88 -12.01 -1.34
CA ILE A 96 -15.23 -12.27 -2.63
C ILE A 96 -14.30 -13.50 -2.61
N LYS A 97 -13.62 -13.76 -1.48
CA LYS A 97 -12.81 -14.98 -1.32
C LYS A 97 -13.68 -16.24 -1.29
N ARG A 98 -14.84 -16.20 -0.63
CA ARG A 98 -15.80 -17.32 -0.62
C ARG A 98 -16.36 -17.63 -2.01
N GLU A 99 -16.52 -16.60 -2.85
CA GLU A 99 -16.96 -16.76 -4.23
C GLU A 99 -15.82 -17.17 -5.19
N GLY A 100 -14.60 -17.37 -4.68
CA GLY A 100 -13.44 -17.74 -5.48
C GLY A 100 -12.93 -16.65 -6.41
N LYS A 101 -13.39 -15.41 -6.23
CA LYS A 101 -12.93 -14.27 -7.03
C LYS A 101 -11.48 -13.92 -6.68
N PRO A 102 -10.60 -13.69 -7.68
CA PRO A 102 -9.21 -13.32 -7.43
C PRO A 102 -9.13 -11.90 -6.89
N PHE A 103 -8.59 -11.75 -5.70
CA PHE A 103 -8.34 -10.46 -5.06
C PHE A 103 -7.38 -10.62 -3.90
N GLU A 104 -6.43 -9.71 -3.76
CA GLU A 104 -5.56 -9.66 -2.60
C GLU A 104 -5.59 -8.26 -1.98
N LEU A 105 -5.30 -8.21 -0.68
CA LEU A 105 -5.27 -6.98 0.08
C LEU A 105 -4.04 -6.94 0.97
N VAL A 106 -3.36 -5.80 0.98
CA VAL A 106 -2.19 -5.57 1.80
C VAL A 106 -2.44 -4.37 2.71
N PHE A 107 -2.37 -4.60 4.01
CA PHE A 107 -2.43 -3.56 5.01
C PHE A 107 -1.10 -2.80 5.09
N VAL A 108 -1.18 -1.49 4.99
CA VAL A 108 -0.07 -0.55 5.17
C VAL A 108 -0.35 0.26 6.42
N SER A 109 0.33 -0.08 7.51
CA SER A 109 0.06 0.48 8.82
C SER A 109 0.57 1.91 8.98
N HIS A 110 -0.27 2.73 9.61
CA HIS A 110 0.04 4.05 10.16
C HIS A 110 0.05 4.04 11.70
N ASP A 111 0.22 2.86 12.30
CA ASP A 111 0.29 2.73 13.75
C ASP A 111 1.58 3.34 14.30
N ARG A 112 1.54 3.75 15.56
CA ARG A 112 2.64 4.46 16.23
C ARG A 112 3.55 3.50 16.98
N SER A 113 3.06 2.29 17.27
CA SER A 113 3.78 1.26 17.99
C SER A 113 3.55 -0.14 17.43
N GLN A 114 4.50 -1.04 17.71
CA GLN A 114 4.36 -2.46 17.40
C GLN A 114 3.14 -3.09 18.06
N GLN A 115 2.79 -2.64 19.25
CA GLN A 115 1.62 -3.14 19.97
C GLN A 115 0.33 -2.75 19.26
N GLU A 116 0.15 -1.46 18.93
CA GLU A 116 -1.03 -0.99 18.18
C GLU A 116 -1.18 -1.74 16.85
N PHE A 117 -0.08 -1.90 16.11
CA PHE A 117 -0.05 -2.67 14.88
C PHE A 117 -0.52 -4.11 15.11
N ALA A 118 0.06 -4.81 16.09
CA ALA A 118 -0.25 -6.22 16.35
C ALA A 118 -1.71 -6.42 16.74
N GLU A 119 -2.23 -5.59 17.64
CA GLU A 119 -3.63 -5.65 18.09
C GLU A 119 -4.60 -5.39 16.94
N TYR A 120 -4.30 -4.39 16.12
CA TYR A 120 -5.17 -4.05 15.00
C TYR A 120 -5.09 -5.08 13.87
N PHE A 121 -3.89 -5.49 13.49
CA PHE A 121 -3.68 -6.47 12.43
C PHE A 121 -4.26 -7.84 12.76
N ALA A 122 -4.29 -8.24 14.04
CA ALA A 122 -4.93 -9.48 14.48
C ALA A 122 -6.43 -9.58 14.09
N THR A 123 -7.09 -8.45 13.81
CA THR A 123 -8.49 -8.41 13.37
C THR A 123 -8.67 -8.62 11.86
N MET A 124 -7.59 -8.64 11.09
CA MET A 124 -7.57 -8.60 9.63
C MET A 124 -7.23 -9.97 9.02
N PRO A 125 -7.97 -10.45 8.00
CA PRO A 125 -7.74 -11.76 7.37
C PRO A 125 -6.79 -11.70 6.15
N TRP A 126 -6.17 -10.58 5.87
CA TRP A 126 -5.30 -10.35 4.71
C TRP A 126 -3.84 -10.15 5.12
N HIS A 127 -2.98 -9.87 4.14
CA HIS A 127 -1.55 -9.65 4.36
C HIS A 127 -1.26 -8.23 4.87
N ALA A 128 -0.11 -8.04 5.50
CA ALA A 128 0.39 -6.73 5.89
C ALA A 128 1.88 -6.55 5.55
N VAL A 129 2.24 -5.30 5.30
CA VAL A 129 3.63 -4.85 5.37
C VAL A 129 4.10 -5.00 6.82
N PRO A 130 5.25 -5.66 7.10
CA PRO A 130 5.71 -5.87 8.46
C PRO A 130 6.01 -4.54 9.16
N PHE A 131 5.74 -4.46 10.45
CA PHE A 131 6.05 -3.29 11.28
C PHE A 131 7.52 -3.33 11.72
N SER A 132 8.43 -3.26 10.76
CA SER A 132 9.88 -3.21 10.90
C SER A 132 10.42 -1.89 10.38
N PRO A 133 11.67 -1.52 10.63
CA PRO A 133 12.27 -0.33 10.03
C PRO A 133 12.14 -0.31 8.50
N GLN A 134 12.40 -1.45 7.83
CA GLN A 134 12.27 -1.60 6.39
C GLN A 134 10.80 -1.49 5.93
N GLY A 135 9.89 -2.13 6.64
CA GLY A 135 8.45 -2.07 6.35
C GLY A 135 7.90 -0.65 6.52
N ARG A 136 8.32 0.07 7.54
CA ARG A 136 7.93 1.47 7.75
C ARG A 136 8.48 2.40 6.66
N ALA A 137 9.73 2.19 6.22
CA ALA A 137 10.30 2.92 5.09
C ALA A 137 9.53 2.64 3.80
N ALA A 138 9.19 1.39 3.53
CA ALA A 138 8.36 1.02 2.38
C ALA A 138 6.95 1.64 2.47
N ALA A 139 6.32 1.63 3.65
CA ALA A 139 5.02 2.28 3.87
C ALA A 139 5.06 3.77 3.54
N GLN A 140 6.10 4.50 3.97
CA GLN A 140 6.29 5.91 3.62
C GLN A 140 6.44 6.12 2.10
N ARG A 141 7.21 5.26 1.43
CA ARG A 141 7.35 5.32 -0.05
C ARG A 141 6.01 5.10 -0.74
N LEU A 142 5.18 4.17 -0.27
CA LEU A 142 3.83 3.93 -0.79
C LEU A 142 2.93 5.15 -0.60
N VAL A 143 2.95 5.78 0.58
CA VAL A 143 2.21 7.01 0.87
C VAL A 143 2.58 8.12 -0.11
N GLN A 144 3.87 8.38 -0.29
CA GLN A 144 4.37 9.41 -1.20
C GLN A 144 4.01 9.10 -2.66
N LYS A 145 4.28 7.87 -3.11
CA LYS A 145 4.03 7.44 -4.48
C LYS A 145 2.55 7.56 -4.87
N TYR A 146 1.67 7.11 -3.99
CA TYR A 146 0.23 7.09 -4.26
C TYR A 146 -0.50 8.33 -3.71
N LYS A 147 0.26 9.31 -3.18
CA LYS A 147 -0.27 10.59 -2.68
C LYS A 147 -1.40 10.41 -1.67
N VAL A 148 -1.18 9.50 -0.73
CA VAL A 148 -2.15 9.23 0.35
C VAL A 148 -2.11 10.39 1.34
N SER A 149 -3.19 11.14 1.43
CA SER A 149 -3.31 12.35 2.25
C SER A 149 -3.95 12.11 3.61
N GLY A 150 -4.46 10.91 3.85
CA GLY A 150 -5.12 10.58 5.12
C GLY A 150 -5.51 9.11 5.20
N VAL A 151 -6.03 8.71 6.36
CA VAL A 151 -6.53 7.37 6.63
C VAL A 151 -7.98 7.41 7.15
N PRO A 152 -8.81 6.41 6.83
CA PRO A 152 -8.52 5.24 6.00
C PRO A 152 -8.53 5.55 4.51
N THR A 153 -7.58 4.98 3.76
CA THR A 153 -7.54 5.05 2.30
C THR A 153 -7.39 3.64 1.75
N LEU A 154 -8.13 3.32 0.69
CA LEU A 154 -8.07 2.06 -0.03
C LEU A 154 -7.81 2.33 -1.51
N VAL A 155 -6.61 1.99 -1.99
CA VAL A 155 -6.22 2.14 -3.40
C VAL A 155 -6.25 0.78 -4.06
N LEU A 156 -6.99 0.66 -5.16
CA LEU A 156 -7.13 -0.56 -5.93
C LEU A 156 -6.27 -0.51 -7.18
N PHE A 157 -5.62 -1.63 -7.47
CA PHE A 157 -4.77 -1.81 -8.65
C PHE A 157 -5.25 -3.02 -9.43
N ARG A 158 -5.05 -2.99 -10.76
CA ARG A 158 -5.35 -4.09 -11.67
C ARG A 158 -4.56 -5.35 -11.30
N ASP A 159 -3.27 -5.17 -11.07
CA ASP A 159 -2.36 -6.22 -10.62
C ASP A 159 -1.10 -5.60 -9.98
N LEU A 160 -0.26 -6.47 -9.41
CA LEU A 160 0.97 -6.08 -8.73
C LEU A 160 2.04 -5.60 -9.72
N GLU A 161 2.10 -6.20 -10.90
CA GLU A 161 3.17 -6.03 -11.87
C GLU A 161 3.04 -4.70 -12.62
N THR A 162 1.85 -4.39 -13.12
CA THR A 162 1.59 -3.13 -13.82
C THR A 162 1.39 -1.96 -12.85
N ALA A 163 0.90 -2.24 -11.64
CA ALA A 163 0.49 -1.23 -10.66
C ALA A 163 -0.45 -0.17 -11.25
N GLU A 164 -1.23 -0.54 -12.27
CA GLU A 164 -2.26 0.30 -12.87
C GLU A 164 -3.37 0.53 -11.84
N ILE A 165 -3.61 1.79 -11.52
CA ILE A 165 -4.63 2.17 -10.52
C ILE A 165 -6.00 2.04 -11.15
N ILE A 166 -6.87 1.21 -10.59
CA ILE A 166 -8.30 1.14 -10.90
C ILE A 166 -9.00 2.34 -10.27
N THR A 167 -8.80 2.53 -8.96
CA THR A 167 -9.38 3.66 -8.21
C THR A 167 -8.60 3.96 -6.93
N ARG A 168 -8.69 5.22 -6.50
CA ARG A 168 -8.22 5.67 -5.17
C ARG A 168 -9.35 5.75 -4.15
N GLU A 169 -10.59 5.58 -4.60
CA GLU A 169 -11.82 5.69 -3.83
C GLU A 169 -12.40 4.30 -3.50
N GLY A 170 -11.51 3.33 -3.24
CA GLY A 170 -11.91 1.97 -2.93
C GLY A 170 -12.82 1.84 -1.70
N ARG A 171 -12.78 2.81 -0.77
CA ARG A 171 -13.71 2.87 0.36
C ARG A 171 -15.14 3.01 -0.09
N GLU A 172 -15.38 3.95 -0.98
CA GLU A 172 -16.71 4.25 -1.54
C GLU A 172 -17.25 3.03 -2.29
N LEU A 173 -16.39 2.35 -3.07
CA LEU A 173 -16.77 1.11 -3.75
C LEU A 173 -17.19 0.02 -2.77
N VAL A 174 -16.41 -0.24 -1.73
CA VAL A 174 -16.75 -1.25 -0.72
C VAL A 174 -18.04 -0.90 0.04
N GLN A 175 -18.30 0.39 0.29
CA GLN A 175 -19.53 0.82 0.94
C GLN A 175 -20.75 0.67 0.05
N GLN A 176 -20.60 0.88 -1.26
CA GLN A 176 -21.68 0.73 -2.25
C GLN A 176 -21.93 -0.75 -2.62
N ASP A 177 -20.88 -1.55 -2.62
CA ASP A 177 -20.90 -2.97 -2.96
C ASP A 177 -20.22 -3.83 -1.88
N PRO A 178 -20.82 -3.94 -0.68
CA PRO A 178 -20.21 -4.63 0.46
C PRO A 178 -20.08 -6.15 0.26
N ARG A 179 -20.71 -6.70 -0.77
CA ARG A 179 -20.58 -8.12 -1.13
C ARG A 179 -19.62 -8.38 -2.27
N GLY A 180 -19.15 -7.32 -2.96
CA GLY A 180 -18.28 -7.46 -4.11
C GLY A 180 -18.94 -8.08 -5.33
N GLU A 181 -20.24 -7.82 -5.54
CA GLU A 181 -20.99 -8.36 -6.67
C GLU A 181 -20.43 -7.83 -8.00
N ALA A 182 -20.06 -6.55 -8.05
CA ALA A 182 -19.47 -5.89 -9.20
C ALA A 182 -17.94 -6.05 -9.30
N HIS A 183 -17.30 -6.71 -8.30
CA HIS A 183 -15.85 -6.97 -8.35
C HIS A 183 -15.50 -7.84 -9.55
N PRO A 184 -14.43 -7.57 -10.33
CA PRO A 184 -13.25 -6.74 -9.95
C PRO A 184 -13.26 -5.27 -10.38
N TRP A 185 -14.37 -4.66 -10.73
CA TRP A 185 -14.47 -3.24 -11.14
C TRP A 185 -13.45 -2.80 -12.21
N LEU A 186 -13.16 -3.70 -13.16
CA LEU A 186 -12.14 -3.50 -14.21
C LEU A 186 -12.62 -2.61 -15.35
N GLU A 187 -13.92 -2.41 -15.46
CA GLU A 187 -14.52 -1.47 -16.42
C GLU A 187 -14.89 -0.21 -15.65
N GLY A 188 -14.40 0.92 -16.14
CA GLY A 188 -14.44 2.22 -15.45
C GLY A 188 -15.75 2.45 -14.73
N VAL A 189 -15.65 2.75 -13.44
CA VAL A 189 -16.81 3.09 -12.62
C VAL A 189 -17.32 4.43 -13.11
N GLU A 190 -18.19 4.40 -14.11
CA GLU A 190 -19.20 5.44 -14.24
C GLU A 190 -20.13 5.25 -13.06
N GLY A 191 -20.04 6.17 -12.10
CA GLY A 191 -20.96 6.18 -10.96
C GLY A 191 -22.40 6.12 -11.44
N PRO A 192 -23.33 5.59 -10.60
CA PRO A 192 -24.74 5.54 -10.97
C PRO A 192 -25.25 6.94 -11.31
N PRO A 193 -26.21 7.02 -12.27
CA PRO A 193 -26.80 8.28 -12.69
C PRO A 193 -27.51 9.00 -11.55
#